data_f0c80e14ee856e847378debd25c7947b
#
_entry.id   f0c80e14ee856e847378debd25c7947b
#
_cell.length_a   1.000
_cell.length_b   1.000
_cell.length_c   1.000
_cell.angle_alpha   90.00
_cell.angle_beta   90.00
_cell.angle_gamma   90.00
#
_symmetry.space_group_name_H-M   'P 1'
#
loop_
_entity.id
_entity.type
_entity.pdbx_description
1 polymer ?
#
loop_
_entity_poly.entity_id
_entity_poly.type
_entity_poly.pdbx_seq_one_letter_code
_entity_poly.pdbx_strand_id
1 'polypeptide(L)' 'MSDTSSGFLGRLEAAVGDRYAIEREIGRGGTAIVYLAQDTKHGRQVALKVLRPEVTAALGSDRFLREIQIAA' A
#
# COMPACT_ATOMS: atom_id res chain seq x y z
N MET A 1 -2.65 -20.23 6.47
CA MET A 1 -2.20 -19.11 5.73
C MET A 1 -3.04 -17.88 6.03
N SER A 2 -2.40 -16.82 6.10
CA SER A 2 -3.06 -15.58 6.46
C SER A 2 -3.69 -14.95 5.22
N ASP A 3 -4.99 -14.81 5.23
CA ASP A 3 -5.66 -14.15 4.13
C ASP A 3 -5.78 -12.67 4.31
N THR A 4 -5.47 -12.17 5.51
CA THR A 4 -5.55 -10.75 5.78
C THR A 4 -4.57 -9.98 4.90
N SER A 5 -3.33 -10.46 4.82
CA SER A 5 -2.32 -9.79 3.99
C SER A 5 -2.69 -9.83 2.51
N SER A 6 -3.20 -10.97 2.04
CA SER A 6 -3.61 -11.09 0.65
C SER A 6 -4.77 -10.16 0.34
N GLY A 7 -5.76 -10.10 1.23
CA GLY A 7 -6.91 -9.23 1.02
C GLY A 7 -6.52 -7.77 1.04
N PHE A 8 -5.62 -7.40 1.95
CA PHE A 8 -5.15 -6.02 2.02
C PHE A 8 -4.35 -5.65 0.78
N LEU A 9 -3.47 -6.54 0.34
CA LEU A 9 -2.67 -6.29 -0.86
C LEU A 9 -3.56 -6.13 -2.09
N GLY A 10 -4.59 -6.96 -2.21
CA GLY A 10 -5.53 -6.85 -3.32
C GLY A 10 -6.26 -5.51 -3.32
N ARG A 11 -6.66 -5.03 -2.14
CA ARG A 11 -7.30 -3.73 -2.03
C ARG A 11 -6.33 -2.60 -2.38
N LEU A 12 -5.09 -2.73 -1.96
CA LEU A 12 -4.08 -1.74 -2.28
C LEU A 12 -3.80 -1.71 -3.78
N GLU A 13 -3.66 -2.86 -4.41
CA GLU A 13 -3.43 -2.94 -5.84
C GLU A 13 -4.60 -2.35 -6.62
N ALA A 14 -5.83 -2.58 -6.16
CA ALA A 14 -7.00 -2.00 -6.80
C ALA A 14 -7.00 -0.48 -6.67
N ALA A 15 -6.52 0.03 -5.55
CA ALA A 15 -6.52 1.47 -5.28
C ALA A 15 -5.47 2.21 -6.09
N VAL A 16 -4.30 1.60 -6.33
CA VAL A 16 -3.17 2.28 -6.96
C VAL A 16 -2.74 1.65 -8.29
N GLY A 17 -3.40 0.59 -8.72
CA GLY A 17 -2.94 -0.27 -9.80
C GLY A 17 -2.84 0.39 -11.16
N ASP A 18 -3.57 1.47 -11.41
CA ASP A 18 -3.46 2.17 -12.69
C ASP A 18 -2.23 3.06 -12.75
N ARG A 19 -1.49 3.20 -11.64
CA ARG A 19 -0.30 4.02 -11.63
C ARG A 19 0.92 3.32 -11.03
N TYR A 20 0.71 2.43 -10.07
CA TYR A 20 1.80 1.75 -9.38
C TYR A 20 1.60 0.24 -9.44
N ALA A 21 2.65 -0.46 -9.82
CA ALA A 21 2.65 -1.92 -9.79
C ALA A 21 3.41 -2.36 -8.55
N ILE A 22 2.70 -2.97 -7.61
CA ILE A 22 3.29 -3.42 -6.35
C ILE A 22 4.20 -4.60 -6.62
N GLU A 23 5.44 -4.53 -6.16
CA GLU A 23 6.39 -5.63 -6.34
C GLU A 23 6.46 -6.51 -5.11
N ARG A 24 6.72 -5.94 -3.94
CA ARG A 24 6.83 -6.72 -2.72
C ARG A 24 6.81 -5.82 -1.50
N GLU A 25 6.58 -6.41 -0.35
CA GLU A 25 6.69 -5.73 0.92
C GLU A 25 8.18 -5.63 1.29
N ILE A 26 8.62 -4.45 1.72
CA ILE A 26 10.01 -4.23 2.11
C ILE A 26 10.16 -3.75 3.54
N GLY A 27 9.06 -3.45 4.23
CA GLY A 27 9.14 -3.05 5.63
C GLY A 27 7.77 -3.13 6.27
N ARG A 28 7.77 -3.30 7.60
CA ARG A 28 6.53 -3.41 8.34
C ARG A 28 6.74 -2.88 9.75
N GLY A 29 5.95 -1.91 10.13
CA GLY A 29 5.99 -1.35 11.47
C GLY A 29 4.68 -1.54 12.19
N GLY A 30 4.53 -0.89 13.34
CA GLY A 30 3.33 -1.00 14.14
C GLY A 30 2.11 -0.38 13.50
N THR A 31 2.27 0.66 12.70
CA THR A 31 1.14 1.37 12.10
C THR A 31 1.10 1.29 10.59
N ALA A 32 2.19 0.92 9.95
CA ALA A 32 2.26 0.98 8.49
C ALA A 32 3.06 -0.18 7.92
N ILE A 33 2.80 -0.46 6.66
CA ILE A 33 3.55 -1.43 5.86
C ILE A 33 4.11 -0.66 4.68
N VAL A 34 5.37 -0.94 4.31
CA VAL A 34 6.01 -0.30 3.18
C VAL A 34 6.18 -1.32 2.07
N TYR A 35 5.74 -0.96 0.88
CA TYR A 35 5.87 -1.80 -0.31
C TYR A 35 6.79 -1.14 -1.32
N LEU A 36 7.57 -1.99 -2.00
CA LEU A 36 8.30 -1.54 -3.17
C LEU A 36 7.36 -1.63 -4.36
N ALA A 37 7.30 -0.59 -5.15
CA ALA A 37 6.40 -0.53 -6.29
C ALA A 37 7.08 0.16 -7.46
N GLN A 38 6.57 -0.11 -8.66
CA GLN A 38 7.02 0.55 -9.86
C GLN A 38 6.01 1.64 -10.22
N ASP A 39 6.49 2.87 -10.36
CA ASP A 39 5.68 3.96 -10.87
C ASP A 39 5.64 3.80 -12.38
N THR A 40 4.54 3.28 -12.89
CA THR A 40 4.44 2.95 -14.30
C THR A 40 4.39 4.18 -15.21
N LYS A 41 3.95 5.29 -14.64
CA LYS A 41 3.88 6.53 -15.41
C LYS A 41 5.25 7.15 -15.61
N HIS A 42 6.10 7.08 -14.59
CA HIS A 42 7.41 7.71 -14.62
C HIS A 42 8.56 6.73 -14.80
N GLY A 43 8.25 5.43 -14.82
CA GLY A 43 9.28 4.41 -15.07
C GLY A 43 10.33 4.29 -13.99
N ARG A 44 9.94 4.42 -12.72
CA ARG A 44 10.90 4.36 -11.61
C ARG A 44 10.30 3.62 -10.44
N GLN A 45 11.18 3.12 -9.58
CA GLN A 45 10.74 2.46 -8.35
C GLN A 45 10.46 3.48 -7.27
N VAL A 46 9.44 3.20 -6.47
CA VAL A 46 9.06 4.05 -5.35
C VAL A 46 8.73 3.16 -4.15
N ALA A 47 8.71 3.75 -2.97
CA ALA A 47 8.23 3.09 -1.76
C ALA A 47 6.84 3.63 -1.44
N LEU A 48 5.89 2.74 -1.25
CA LEU A 48 4.54 3.10 -0.84
C LEU A 48 4.38 2.76 0.64
N LYS A 49 4.21 3.77 1.47
CA LYS A 49 3.95 3.57 2.89
C LYS A 49 2.46 3.64 3.11
N VAL A 50 1.89 2.55 3.58
CA VAL A 50 0.45 2.37 3.69
C VAL A 50 0.10 2.03 5.13
N LEU A 51 -0.91 2.68 5.70
CA LEU A 51 -1.37 2.34 7.04
C LEU A 51 -1.87 0.90 7.07
N ARG A 52 -1.59 0.23 8.17
CA ARG A 52 -2.05 -1.15 8.35
C ARG A 52 -3.58 -1.19 8.37
N PRO A 53 -4.17 -2.34 7.99
CA PRO A 53 -5.62 -2.44 7.89
C PRO A 53 -6.37 -2.07 9.17
N GLU A 54 -5.84 -2.46 10.32
CA GLU A 54 -6.51 -2.17 11.59
C GLU A 54 -6.50 -0.67 11.89
N VAL A 55 -5.46 0.04 11.47
CA VAL A 55 -5.39 1.50 11.64
C VAL A 55 -6.35 2.17 10.67
N THR A 56 -6.38 1.70 9.43
CA THR A 56 -7.29 2.22 8.42
C THR A 56 -8.74 2.04 8.85
N ALA A 57 -9.07 0.89 9.42
CA ALA A 57 -10.43 0.62 9.89
C ALA A 57 -10.84 1.59 10.99
N ALA A 58 -9.91 1.97 11.86
CA ALA A 58 -10.21 2.92 12.93
C ALA A 58 -10.45 4.32 12.39
N LEU A 59 -9.88 4.66 11.23
CA LEU A 59 -10.02 5.99 10.64
C LEU A 59 -11.16 6.09 9.62
N GLY A 60 -11.73 4.94 9.24
CA GLY A 60 -12.74 4.91 8.20
C GLY A 60 -12.13 4.55 6.85
N SER A 61 -12.86 3.78 6.06
CA SER A 61 -12.34 3.23 4.81
C SER A 61 -12.07 4.29 3.75
N ASP A 62 -12.77 5.41 3.79
CA ASP A 62 -12.59 6.48 2.81
C ASP A 62 -11.27 7.22 2.99
N ARG A 63 -10.58 6.98 4.10
CA ARG A 63 -9.28 7.61 4.33
C ARG A 63 -8.12 6.77 3.82
N PHE A 64 -8.41 5.58 3.32
CA PHE A 64 -7.36 4.64 2.90
C PHE A 64 -6.39 5.26 1.89
N LEU A 65 -6.92 5.87 0.85
CA LEU A 65 -6.08 6.47 -0.20
C LEU A 65 -5.30 7.67 0.30
N ARG A 66 -5.88 8.42 1.22
CA ARG A 66 -5.23 9.61 1.76
C ARG A 66 -4.01 9.28 2.61
N GLU A 67 -3.98 8.06 3.15
CA GLU A 67 -2.91 7.65 4.06
C GLU A 67 -1.81 6.89 3.37
N ILE A 68 -1.82 6.84 2.04
CA ILE A 68 -0.74 6.25 1.27
C ILE A 68 0.29 7.33 0.98
N GLN A 69 1.52 7.09 1.41
CA GLN A 69 2.62 8.02 1.19
C GLN A 69 3.61 7.40 0.22
N ILE A 70 4.07 8.19 -0.73
CA ILE A 70 4.93 7.71 -1.80
C ILE A 70 6.27 8.42 -1.72
N ALA A 71 7.34 7.64 -1.74
CA ALA A 71 8.70 8.17 -1.73
C ALA A 71 9.51 7.52 -2.85
N ALA A 72 10.16 8.33 -3.60
CA ALA A 72 11.02 7.86 -4.70
C ALA A 72 12.41 7.46 -4.18
#